data_0c86ee5795caa55ac06c40b074435fe5
#
_entry.id   0c86ee5795caa55ac06c40b074435fe5
#
_cell.length_a   1.000
_cell.length_b   1.000
_cell.length_c   1.000
_cell.angle_alpha   90.00
_cell.angle_beta   90.00
_cell.angle_gamma   90.00
#
_symmetry.space_group_name_H-M   'P 1'
#
loop_
_entity.id
_entity.type
_entity.pdbx_description
1 polymer ?
#
loop_
_entity_poly.entity_id
_entity_poly.type
_entity_poly.pdbx_seq_one_letter_code
_entity_poly.pdbx_strand_id
1 'polypeptide(L)'
;MEVSPEELLELMQRKGPRTFRLIDCREEDEFRICKLEWAELIPLTRIATDAPTRLIDKDKPDVIYCHLGLRSQYACGLLRELGYENVFNLSGGIDAWAERVDPGMTRY
;
A
#
# COMPACT_ATOMS: atom_id res chain seq x y z
N MET A 1 -10.55 5.29 -2.83
CA MET A 1 -11.25 4.00 -2.87
C MET A 1 -10.56 3.02 -1.93
N GLU A 2 -11.28 1.99 -1.54
CA GLU A 2 -10.80 1.02 -0.55
C GLU A 2 -10.69 -0.37 -1.15
N VAL A 3 -9.70 -1.11 -0.69
CA VAL A 3 -9.57 -2.53 -1.01
C VAL A 3 -9.44 -3.29 0.30
N SER A 4 -10.16 -4.40 0.43
CA SER A 4 -10.08 -5.24 1.63
C SER A 4 -8.82 -6.10 1.61
N PRO A 5 -8.38 -6.62 2.78
CA PRO A 5 -7.29 -7.59 2.80
C PRO A 5 -7.55 -8.80 1.92
N GLU A 6 -8.77 -9.31 1.90
CA GLU A 6 -9.13 -10.47 1.07
C GLU A 6 -9.04 -10.16 -0.42
N GLU A 7 -9.50 -8.97 -0.82
CA GLU A 7 -9.40 -8.54 -2.21
C GLU A 7 -7.93 -8.37 -2.64
N LEU A 8 -7.11 -7.80 -1.76
CA LEU A 8 -5.69 -7.65 -2.04
C LEU A 8 -5.01 -9.02 -2.16
N LEU A 9 -5.33 -9.96 -1.27
CA LEU A 9 -4.79 -11.32 -1.34
C LEU A 9 -5.11 -11.94 -2.69
N GLU A 10 -6.34 -11.81 -3.16
CA GLU A 10 -6.74 -12.34 -4.46
C GLU A 10 -5.91 -11.74 -5.59
N LEU A 11 -5.69 -10.42 -5.55
CA LEU A 11 -4.85 -9.74 -6.54
C LEU A 11 -3.42 -10.24 -6.51
N MET A 12 -2.87 -10.46 -5.31
CA MET A 12 -1.50 -10.93 -5.13
C MET A 12 -1.31 -12.38 -5.59
N GLN A 13 -2.36 -13.18 -5.55
CA GLN A 13 -2.30 -14.60 -5.95
C GLN A 13 -2.51 -14.84 -7.44
N ARG A 14 -2.87 -13.81 -8.20
CA ARG A 14 -3.05 -13.96 -9.64
C ARG A 14 -1.73 -14.29 -10.32
N LYS A 15 -1.79 -15.21 -11.29
CA LYS A 15 -0.63 -15.60 -12.09
C LYS A 15 -0.32 -14.52 -13.13
N GLY A 16 0.94 -14.48 -13.55
CA GLY A 16 1.39 -13.56 -14.57
C GLY A 16 2.02 -12.30 -14.00
N PRO A 17 2.29 -11.29 -14.86
CA PRO A 17 2.91 -10.04 -14.42
C PRO A 17 2.04 -9.30 -13.42
N ARG A 18 2.67 -8.59 -12.49
CA ARG A 18 1.95 -7.75 -11.55
C ARG A 18 1.32 -6.58 -12.29
N THR A 19 0.03 -6.36 -12.04
CA THR A 19 -0.73 -5.31 -12.71
C THR A 19 -0.93 -4.08 -11.84
N PHE A 20 -0.37 -4.08 -10.63
CA PHE A 20 -0.49 -2.97 -9.68
C PHE A 20 0.80 -2.84 -8.87
N ARG A 21 0.98 -1.66 -8.28
CA ARG A 21 2.08 -1.43 -7.34
C ARG A 21 1.53 -1.50 -5.91
N LEU A 22 2.32 -2.04 -5.00
CA LEU A 22 1.98 -2.14 -3.59
C LEU A 22 2.94 -1.24 -2.81
N ILE A 23 2.40 -0.22 -2.15
CA ILE A 23 3.18 0.83 -1.51
C ILE A 23 2.92 0.86 -0.02
N ASP A 24 3.99 0.77 0.75
CA ASP A 24 3.97 0.91 2.20
C ASP A 24 4.36 2.35 2.53
N CYS A 25 3.45 3.12 3.12
CA CYS A 25 3.74 4.51 3.46
C CYS A 25 4.07 4.71 4.95
N ARG A 26 4.42 3.62 5.65
CA ARG A 26 4.88 3.68 7.03
C ARG A 26 6.35 4.13 7.09
N GLU A 27 6.90 4.15 8.30
CA GLU A 27 8.30 4.47 8.50
C GLU A 27 9.16 3.21 8.36
N GLU A 28 10.47 3.40 8.19
CA GLU A 28 11.40 2.31 7.96
C GLU A 28 11.45 1.31 9.12
N ASP A 29 11.36 1.78 10.36
CA ASP A 29 11.37 0.90 11.52
C ASP A 29 10.13 -0.02 11.56
N GLU A 30 8.98 0.49 11.12
CA GLU A 30 7.76 -0.32 10.99
C GLU A 30 7.93 -1.37 9.88
N PHE A 31 8.52 -0.98 8.78
CA PHE A 31 8.79 -1.86 7.64
C PHE A 31 9.68 -3.03 8.02
N ARG A 32 10.59 -2.81 8.95
CA ARG A 32 11.48 -3.87 9.47
C ARG A 32 10.77 -4.84 10.40
N ILE A 33 9.71 -4.41 11.08
CA ILE A 33 8.94 -5.26 11.99
C ILE A 33 8.14 -6.28 11.18
N CYS A 34 7.42 -5.82 10.18
CA CYS A 34 6.63 -6.66 9.28
C CYS A 34 6.30 -5.87 8.02
N LYS A 35 6.06 -6.57 6.93
CA LYS A 35 5.72 -5.95 5.64
C LYS A 35 5.01 -6.96 4.77
N LEU A 36 4.27 -6.46 3.79
CA LEU A 36 3.70 -7.31 2.75
C LEU A 36 4.76 -7.61 1.69
N GLU A 37 4.67 -8.79 1.08
CA GLU A 37 5.58 -9.15 -0.01
C GLU A 37 5.43 -8.15 -1.16
N TRP A 38 6.54 -7.85 -1.83
CA TRP A 38 6.70 -6.90 -2.95
C TRP A 38 6.46 -5.43 -2.59
N ALA A 39 6.10 -5.12 -1.36
CA ALA A 39 5.81 -3.74 -0.99
C ALA A 39 7.06 -2.88 -1.19
N GLU A 40 6.84 -1.71 -1.80
CA GLU A 40 7.85 -0.70 -1.94
C GLU A 40 7.61 0.34 -0.84
N LEU A 41 8.64 0.64 -0.07
CA LEU A 41 8.53 1.61 1.01
C LEU A 41 8.69 3.03 0.47
N ILE A 42 7.65 3.83 0.62
CA ILE A 42 7.70 5.27 0.35
C ILE A 42 7.00 5.93 1.53
N PRO A 43 7.74 6.37 2.56
CA PRO A 43 7.11 6.97 3.73
C PRO A 43 6.19 8.13 3.38
N LEU A 44 5.14 8.31 4.16
CA LEU A 44 4.14 9.35 3.89
C LEU A 44 4.76 10.73 3.68
N THR A 45 5.79 11.06 4.46
CA THR A 45 6.48 12.36 4.35
C THR A 45 7.23 12.54 3.03
N ARG A 46 7.46 11.44 2.31
CA ARG A 46 8.20 11.44 1.06
C ARG A 46 7.32 11.19 -0.16
N ILE A 47 6.06 10.81 0.04
CA ILE A 47 5.21 10.34 -1.06
C ILE A 47 5.05 11.38 -2.16
N ALA A 48 4.78 12.63 -1.81
CA ALA A 48 4.56 13.69 -2.78
C ALA A 48 5.85 14.04 -3.56
N THR A 49 7.00 13.97 -2.90
CA THR A 49 8.29 14.27 -3.52
C THR A 49 8.77 13.13 -4.41
N ASP A 50 8.63 11.90 -3.94
CA ASP A 50 9.22 10.73 -4.59
C ASP A 50 8.33 10.09 -5.66
N ALA A 51 7.00 10.28 -5.58
CA ALA A 51 6.08 9.63 -6.51
C ALA A 51 6.40 9.92 -7.99
N PRO A 52 6.69 11.17 -8.40
CA PRO A 52 6.95 11.44 -9.82
C PRO A 52 8.10 10.64 -10.43
N THR A 53 9.11 10.28 -9.63
CA THR A 53 10.24 9.49 -10.11
C THR A 53 10.10 8.00 -9.87
N ARG A 54 9.36 7.59 -8.84
CA ARG A 54 9.24 6.18 -8.46
C ARG A 54 7.96 5.53 -8.98
N LEU A 55 6.90 6.31 -9.19
CA LEU A 55 5.61 5.85 -9.69
C LEU A 55 5.35 6.54 -11.02
N ILE A 56 6.14 6.19 -12.04
CA ILE A 56 6.15 6.93 -13.30
C ILE A 56 4.83 6.82 -14.06
N ASP A 57 4.28 5.61 -14.17
CA ASP A 57 3.02 5.39 -14.87
C ASP A 57 1.84 5.71 -13.96
N LYS A 58 1.24 6.86 -14.17
CA LYS A 58 0.11 7.33 -13.34
C LYS A 58 -1.18 6.56 -13.59
N ASP A 59 -1.26 5.80 -14.68
CA ASP A 59 -2.45 5.01 -14.99
C ASP A 59 -2.41 3.63 -14.31
N LYS A 60 -1.23 3.19 -13.89
CA LYS A 60 -1.10 1.91 -13.22
C LYS A 60 -1.72 1.98 -11.82
N PRO A 61 -2.54 1.00 -11.43
CA PRO A 61 -3.13 1.02 -10.10
C PRO A 61 -2.09 0.92 -8.98
N ASP A 62 -2.34 1.64 -7.90
CA ASP A 62 -1.52 1.61 -6.69
C ASP A 62 -2.39 1.22 -5.51
N VAL A 63 -1.94 0.23 -4.73
CA VAL A 63 -2.54 -0.08 -3.43
C VAL A 63 -1.56 0.43 -2.38
N ILE A 64 -2.05 1.27 -1.48
CA ILE A 64 -1.24 1.90 -0.44
C ILE A 64 -1.71 1.41 0.91
N TYR A 65 -0.78 1.09 1.80
CA TYR A 65 -1.14 0.68 3.14
C TYR A 65 -0.25 1.34 4.19
N CYS A 66 -0.77 1.38 5.41
CA CYS A 66 -0.02 1.77 6.60
C CYS A 66 -0.35 0.79 7.72
N HIS A 67 -0.22 1.20 8.99
CA HIS A 67 -0.54 0.31 10.11
C HIS A 67 -2.05 0.02 10.20
N LEU A 68 -2.87 1.07 10.28
CA LEU A 68 -4.31 0.96 10.53
C LEU A 68 -5.20 1.56 9.44
N GLY A 69 -4.61 2.13 8.40
CA GLY A 69 -5.35 2.66 7.25
C GLY A 69 -5.52 4.17 7.18
N LEU A 70 -5.09 4.94 8.21
CA LEU A 70 -5.30 6.39 8.22
C LEU A 70 -4.21 7.15 7.45
N ARG A 71 -2.94 6.84 7.67
CA ARG A 71 -1.84 7.48 6.93
C ARG A 71 -1.94 7.18 5.44
N SER A 72 -2.28 5.95 5.09
CA SER A 72 -2.41 5.56 3.69
C SER A 72 -3.61 6.21 3.01
N GLN A 73 -4.69 6.46 3.75
CA GLN A 73 -5.82 7.20 3.21
C GLN A 73 -5.39 8.63 2.83
N TYR A 74 -4.60 9.26 3.68
CA TYR A 74 -4.05 10.58 3.40
C TYR A 74 -3.09 10.54 2.20
N ALA A 75 -2.24 9.51 2.13
CA ALA A 75 -1.32 9.31 1.01
C ALA A 75 -2.07 9.18 -0.32
N CYS A 76 -3.17 8.45 -0.33
CA CYS A 76 -4.03 8.34 -1.52
C CYS A 76 -4.54 9.70 -1.98
N GLY A 77 -4.93 10.56 -1.03
CA GLY A 77 -5.36 11.93 -1.33
C GLY A 77 -4.26 12.75 -1.98
N LEU A 78 -3.04 12.66 -1.44
CA LEU A 78 -1.88 13.36 -2.02
C LEU A 78 -1.59 12.87 -3.44
N LEU A 79 -1.67 11.56 -3.67
CA LEU A 79 -1.42 11.00 -5.00
C LEU A 79 -2.49 11.43 -6.00
N ARG A 80 -3.75 11.50 -5.58
CA ARG A 80 -4.82 11.98 -6.46
C ARG A 80 -4.56 13.43 -6.89
N GLU A 81 -4.09 14.26 -6.00
CA GLU A 81 -3.74 15.64 -6.31
C GLU A 81 -2.60 15.72 -7.34
N LEU A 82 -1.73 14.72 -7.36
CA LEU A 82 -0.63 14.63 -8.32
C LEU A 82 -1.03 13.96 -9.63
N GLY A 83 -2.29 13.55 -9.78
CA GLY A 83 -2.81 12.97 -11.00
C GLY A 83 -2.86 11.45 -11.05
N TYR A 84 -2.60 10.79 -9.92
CA TYR A 84 -2.75 9.33 -9.82
C TYR A 84 -4.20 9.01 -9.48
N GLU A 85 -4.97 8.57 -10.46
CA GLU A 85 -6.40 8.36 -10.28
C GLU A 85 -6.76 6.96 -9.76
N ASN A 86 -5.90 5.98 -10.03
CA ASN A 86 -6.13 4.58 -9.66
C ASN A 86 -5.43 4.23 -8.36
N VAL A 87 -5.78 4.91 -7.27
CA VAL A 87 -5.18 4.67 -5.96
C VAL A 87 -6.21 4.10 -5.00
N PHE A 88 -5.81 3.07 -4.27
CA PHE A 88 -6.67 2.33 -3.36
C PHE A 88 -6.00 2.21 -2.00
N ASN A 89 -6.77 2.44 -0.94
CA ASN A 89 -6.31 2.28 0.43
C ASN A 89 -6.63 0.87 0.91
N LEU A 90 -5.65 0.18 1.50
CA LEU A 90 -5.90 -1.11 2.14
C LEU A 90 -6.67 -0.87 3.45
N SER A 91 -7.93 -1.28 3.46
CA SER A 91 -8.80 -1.09 4.62
C SER A 91 -8.24 -1.76 5.87
N GLY A 92 -8.09 -0.99 6.93
CA GLY A 92 -7.55 -1.49 8.19
C GLY A 92 -6.04 -1.70 8.20
N GLY A 93 -5.36 -1.42 7.10
CA GLY A 93 -3.90 -1.50 7.00
C GLY A 93 -3.32 -2.88 7.18
N ILE A 94 -2.02 -2.93 7.47
CA ILE A 94 -1.32 -4.21 7.69
C ILE A 94 -1.84 -4.93 8.94
N ASP A 95 -2.42 -4.21 9.90
CA ASP A 95 -3.01 -4.83 11.08
C ASP A 95 -4.19 -5.71 10.72
N ALA A 96 -5.10 -5.22 9.87
CA ALA A 96 -6.22 -6.02 9.38
C ALA A 96 -5.74 -7.19 8.51
N TRP A 97 -4.69 -6.98 7.71
CA TRP A 97 -4.07 -8.04 6.93
C TRP A 97 -3.55 -9.16 7.85
N ALA A 98 -2.82 -8.80 8.91
CA ALA A 98 -2.31 -9.78 9.86
C ALA A 98 -3.42 -10.56 10.55
N GLU A 99 -4.51 -9.86 10.92
CA GLU A 99 -5.64 -10.50 11.58
C GLU A 99 -6.42 -11.45 10.67
N ARG A 100 -6.65 -11.03 9.42
CA ARG A 100 -7.62 -11.70 8.54
C ARG A 100 -6.98 -12.61 7.50
N VAL A 101 -5.73 -12.35 7.11
CA VAL A 101 -5.06 -13.08 6.02
C VAL A 101 -3.84 -13.83 6.50
N ASP A 102 -3.01 -13.20 7.33
CA ASP A 102 -1.75 -13.80 7.77
C ASP A 102 -1.59 -13.72 9.29
N PRO A 103 -2.28 -14.61 10.04
CA PRO A 103 -2.22 -14.60 11.51
C PRO A 103 -0.82 -14.87 12.08
N GLY A 104 0.09 -15.41 11.27
CA GLY A 104 1.47 -15.65 11.69
C GLY A 104 2.37 -14.42 11.62
N MET A 105 1.88 -13.33 11.03
CA MET A 105 2.64 -12.11 10.90
C MET A 105 2.83 -11.42 12.26
N THR A 106 4.03 -10.89 12.49
CA THR A 106 4.27 -10.09 13.69
C THR A 106 3.40 -8.84 13.68
N ARG A 107 2.68 -8.59 14.75
CA ARG A 107 1.83 -7.41 14.92
C ARG A 107 2.46 -6.47 15.95
N TYR A 108 2.12 -5.19 15.82
CA TYR A 108 2.69 -4.19 16.74
C TYR A 108 1.67 -3.11 17.10
#